data_edbb3c476c6bba533618ea805b0b9a48
#
_entry.id   edbb3c476c6bba533618ea805b0b9a48
#
_cell.length_a   1.000
_cell.length_b   1.000
_cell.length_c   1.000
_cell.angle_alpha   90.00
_cell.angle_beta   90.00
_cell.angle_gamma   90.00
#
_symmetry.space_group_name_H-M   'P 1'
#
loop_
_entity.id
_entity.type
_entity.pdbx_description
1 polymer ?
#
loop_
_entity_poly.entity_id
_entity_poly.type
_entity_poly.pdbx_seq_one_letter_code
_entity_poly.pdbx_strand_id
1 'polypeptide(L)'
;MRRELLDYDLPEELIASRPPEERDGARLLLVDRGRPPGEVVHGAVRALDEHIPPGALIVVNDTRVLPARLLGRKRATGGQVELLLVRRLDGEGEAGGTGGTGGTGETSTSALAAERWSALGRASKPLRPGAEITFGEDGALAAEVLRKGDDGLLEVRIWSPAGMPIAEAIEARGHVPLPPYLGRADEAADRARYQTVFARVPGAVAAPTAGLHLSERLIARLRERGAEMTAVTLHVGLGTFQPITAEDLDEHPMHAESYVVPPAAEAAIAAARERGAPVVAVGTTAVRALESAADPARPGHVRASAGETRLLIQPGYRFRVVDALMTNFHLPRSTLLALVFAFAGRERMMAAYRAAIEARYRFYSYGDAMLIYGREQP
;
A
#
# COMPACT_ATOMS: atom_id res chain seq x y z
N MET A 1 14.59 8.98 -15.71
CA MET A 1 14.88 7.60 -16.22
C MET A 1 13.85 7.22 -17.27
N ARG A 2 14.28 6.69 -18.44
CA ARG A 2 13.34 6.26 -19.50
C ARG A 2 12.57 5.01 -19.10
N ARG A 3 11.24 5.01 -19.31
CA ARG A 3 10.33 3.90 -18.99
C ARG A 3 10.74 2.56 -19.61
N GLU A 4 11.29 2.59 -20.84
CA GLU A 4 11.76 1.41 -21.57
C GLU A 4 12.82 0.61 -20.77
N LEU A 5 13.62 1.28 -19.95
CA LEU A 5 14.64 0.65 -19.12
C LEU A 5 14.06 -0.19 -17.97
N LEU A 6 12.76 -0.03 -17.71
CA LEU A 6 11.99 -0.81 -16.72
C LEU A 6 11.23 -1.98 -17.37
N ASP A 7 11.50 -2.27 -18.62
CA ASP A 7 10.81 -3.34 -19.35
C ASP A 7 11.56 -4.67 -19.24
N TYR A 8 10.79 -5.73 -19.11
CA TYR A 8 11.25 -7.11 -19.18
C TYR A 8 10.09 -8.02 -19.57
N ASP A 9 10.39 -9.17 -20.14
CA ASP A 9 9.40 -10.15 -20.56
C ASP A 9 8.93 -10.98 -19.36
N LEU A 10 7.63 -10.87 -19.03
CA LEU A 10 6.99 -11.59 -17.93
C LEU A 10 5.88 -12.48 -18.49
N PRO A 11 6.02 -13.81 -18.44
CA PRO A 11 4.96 -14.73 -18.78
C PRO A 11 3.72 -14.52 -17.89
N GLU A 12 2.54 -14.35 -18.48
CA GLU A 12 1.30 -14.08 -17.74
C GLU A 12 0.96 -15.18 -16.72
N GLU A 13 1.27 -16.43 -17.02
CA GLU A 13 1.04 -17.55 -16.12
C GLU A 13 1.86 -17.50 -14.82
N LEU A 14 2.88 -16.63 -14.74
CA LEU A 14 3.64 -16.41 -13.51
C LEU A 14 2.99 -15.36 -12.59
N ILE A 15 1.98 -14.64 -13.06
CA ILE A 15 1.26 -13.67 -12.24
C ILE A 15 0.29 -14.41 -11.32
N ALA A 16 0.52 -14.33 -10.01
CA ALA A 16 -0.28 -15.04 -9.03
C ALA A 16 -1.67 -14.41 -8.86
N SER A 17 -2.72 -15.16 -9.14
CA SER A 17 -4.12 -14.73 -8.92
C SER A 17 -4.64 -15.05 -7.51
N ARG A 18 -3.97 -15.94 -6.76
CA ARG A 18 -4.33 -16.38 -5.41
C ARG A 18 -3.10 -16.44 -4.51
N PRO A 19 -3.24 -16.11 -3.20
CA PRO A 19 -2.14 -16.25 -2.25
C PRO A 19 -1.79 -17.74 -2.05
N PRO A 20 -0.58 -18.05 -1.53
CA PRO A 20 -0.25 -19.40 -1.08
C PRO A 20 -1.18 -19.80 0.07
N GLU A 21 -1.36 -21.09 0.31
CA GLU A 21 -2.23 -21.62 1.38
C GLU A 21 -1.83 -21.03 2.74
N GLU A 22 -0.56 -21.12 3.10
CA GLU A 22 0.00 -20.47 4.27
C GLU A 22 0.63 -19.11 3.90
N ARG A 23 0.56 -18.12 4.80
CA ARG A 23 1.11 -16.77 4.54
C ARG A 23 2.61 -16.81 4.22
N ASP A 24 3.38 -17.59 5.00
CA ASP A 24 4.82 -17.77 4.83
C ASP A 24 5.21 -18.94 3.92
N GLY A 25 4.24 -19.47 3.15
CA GLY A 25 4.45 -20.56 2.20
C GLY A 25 5.06 -20.14 0.86
N ALA A 26 5.28 -18.85 0.63
CA ALA A 26 5.89 -18.33 -0.59
C ALA A 26 7.40 -18.63 -0.64
N ARG A 27 7.97 -18.65 -1.86
CA ARG A 27 9.42 -18.71 -2.06
C ARG A 27 10.05 -17.36 -1.76
N LEU A 28 11.33 -17.38 -1.42
CA LEU A 28 12.14 -16.21 -1.16
C LEU A 28 13.38 -16.23 -2.05
N LEU A 29 13.59 -15.19 -2.84
CA LEU A 29 14.83 -14.98 -3.58
C LEU A 29 15.74 -14.05 -2.77
N LEU A 30 16.93 -14.52 -2.43
CA LEU A 30 17.92 -13.74 -1.69
C LEU A 30 18.87 -13.06 -2.68
N VAL A 31 18.94 -11.74 -2.61
CA VAL A 31 19.77 -10.90 -3.48
C VAL A 31 20.76 -10.12 -2.61
N ASP A 32 22.01 -10.54 -2.61
CA ASP A 32 23.09 -9.88 -1.89
C ASP A 32 23.74 -8.81 -2.78
N ARG A 33 23.69 -7.54 -2.35
CA ARG A 33 24.31 -6.42 -3.09
C ARG A 33 25.84 -6.46 -3.09
N GLY A 34 26.45 -7.19 -2.17
CA GLY A 34 27.89 -7.41 -2.13
C GLY A 34 28.40 -8.49 -3.09
N ARG A 35 27.51 -9.23 -3.77
CA ARG A 35 27.87 -10.27 -4.73
C ARG A 35 27.71 -9.80 -6.18
N PRO A 36 28.34 -10.47 -7.15
CA PRO A 36 28.12 -10.17 -8.57
C PRO A 36 26.65 -10.27 -8.99
N PRO A 37 26.21 -9.48 -10.02
CA PRO A 37 24.90 -9.63 -10.62
C PRO A 37 24.63 -11.07 -11.09
N GLY A 38 23.44 -11.61 -10.76
CA GLY A 38 23.05 -12.98 -11.12
C GLY A 38 23.36 -14.05 -10.07
N GLU A 39 24.21 -13.79 -9.11
CA GLU A 39 24.37 -14.65 -7.94
C GLU A 39 23.20 -14.46 -6.98
N VAL A 40 22.24 -15.36 -7.04
CA VAL A 40 21.06 -15.36 -6.16
C VAL A 40 20.95 -16.68 -5.41
N VAL A 41 20.27 -16.67 -4.25
CA VAL A 41 20.02 -17.88 -3.48
C VAL A 41 18.51 -18.09 -3.39
N HIS A 42 18.08 -19.31 -3.68
CA HIS A 42 16.68 -19.69 -3.60
C HIS A 42 16.35 -20.21 -2.20
N GLY A 43 15.30 -19.66 -1.58
CA GLY A 43 14.85 -20.01 -0.25
C GLY A 43 13.33 -20.00 -0.15
N ALA A 44 12.85 -19.93 1.08
CA ALA A 44 11.43 -19.84 1.41
C ALA A 44 11.20 -18.75 2.46
N VAL A 45 10.08 -18.04 2.36
CA VAL A 45 9.75 -16.98 3.33
C VAL A 45 9.68 -17.54 4.76
N ARG A 46 9.25 -18.78 4.93
CA ARG A 46 9.21 -19.42 6.24
C ARG A 46 10.57 -19.53 6.94
N ALA A 47 11.66 -19.40 6.20
CA ALA A 47 13.04 -19.39 6.73
C ALA A 47 13.64 -17.96 6.79
N LEU A 48 12.83 -16.91 6.67
CA LEU A 48 13.28 -15.52 6.68
C LEU A 48 14.09 -15.19 7.94
N ASP A 49 13.73 -15.78 9.09
CA ASP A 49 14.43 -15.61 10.35
C ASP A 49 15.90 -16.09 10.34
N GLU A 50 16.28 -16.95 9.39
CA GLU A 50 17.66 -17.39 9.18
C GLU A 50 18.50 -16.36 8.41
N HIS A 51 17.82 -15.44 7.69
CA HIS A 51 18.44 -14.45 6.80
C HIS A 51 18.43 -13.03 7.37
N ILE A 52 17.66 -12.79 8.41
CA ILE A 52 17.62 -11.51 9.13
C ILE A 52 18.65 -11.57 10.29
N PRO A 53 19.62 -10.65 10.33
CA PRO A 53 20.62 -10.65 11.40
C PRO A 53 19.97 -10.42 12.78
N PRO A 54 20.49 -11.05 13.85
CA PRO A 54 20.08 -10.72 15.20
C PRO A 54 20.22 -9.22 15.51
N GLY A 55 19.25 -8.64 16.20
CA GLY A 55 19.23 -7.22 16.53
C GLY A 55 18.73 -6.30 15.40
N ALA A 56 18.47 -6.82 14.19
CA ALA A 56 17.89 -6.05 13.10
C ALA A 56 16.55 -5.45 13.49
N LEU A 57 16.27 -4.24 13.01
CA LEU A 57 14.96 -3.61 13.14
C LEU A 57 14.15 -3.83 11.86
N ILE A 58 13.05 -4.56 11.99
CA ILE A 58 12.08 -4.79 10.91
C ILE A 58 11.02 -3.71 10.97
N VAL A 59 10.85 -2.95 9.89
CA VAL A 59 9.83 -1.90 9.78
C VAL A 59 8.74 -2.34 8.81
N VAL A 60 7.50 -2.40 9.31
CA VAL A 60 6.32 -2.81 8.56
C VAL A 60 5.36 -1.64 8.35
N ASN A 61 4.48 -1.76 7.35
CA ASN A 61 3.39 -0.80 7.13
C ASN A 61 2.11 -1.40 7.73
N ASP A 62 1.56 -0.78 8.78
CA ASP A 62 0.39 -1.26 9.53
C ASP A 62 -0.95 -0.74 9.01
N THR A 63 -0.96 -0.19 7.81
CA THR A 63 -2.20 0.23 7.18
C THR A 63 -3.18 -0.94 7.02
N ARG A 64 -4.47 -0.68 7.27
CA ARG A 64 -5.57 -1.63 7.07
C ARG A 64 -6.35 -1.26 5.82
N VAL A 65 -6.55 -2.24 4.95
CA VAL A 65 -7.38 -2.08 3.75
C VAL A 65 -8.85 -1.98 4.15
N LEU A 66 -9.52 -0.97 3.63
CA LEU A 66 -10.98 -0.85 3.74
C LEU A 66 -11.65 -1.70 2.66
N PRO A 67 -12.83 -2.29 2.90
CA PRO A 67 -13.65 -2.87 1.85
C PRO A 67 -14.29 -1.74 1.03
N ALA A 68 -13.44 -0.97 0.39
CA ALA A 68 -13.78 0.32 -0.22
C ALA A 68 -14.45 0.21 -1.60
N ARG A 69 -14.61 -1.00 -2.13
CA ARG A 69 -15.27 -1.24 -3.40
C ARG A 69 -16.76 -1.49 -3.16
N LEU A 70 -17.58 -0.54 -3.57
CA LEU A 70 -19.03 -0.56 -3.38
C LEU A 70 -19.74 -0.89 -4.69
N LEU A 71 -20.57 -1.93 -4.67
CA LEU A 71 -21.38 -2.34 -5.82
C LEU A 71 -22.84 -1.91 -5.57
N GLY A 72 -23.38 -1.12 -6.48
CA GLY A 72 -24.69 -0.50 -6.31
C GLY A 72 -25.45 -0.27 -7.60
N ARG A 73 -26.54 0.46 -7.49
CA ARG A 73 -27.41 0.83 -8.63
C ARG A 73 -27.76 2.31 -8.59
N LYS A 74 -27.84 2.92 -9.77
CA LYS A 74 -28.42 4.28 -9.92
C LYS A 74 -29.88 4.25 -9.50
N ARG A 75 -30.28 5.09 -8.56
CA ARG A 75 -31.65 5.15 -8.06
C ARG A 75 -32.65 5.45 -9.16
N ALA A 76 -32.33 6.35 -10.08
CA ALA A 76 -33.23 6.78 -11.14
C ALA A 76 -33.45 5.77 -12.27
N THR A 77 -32.45 4.89 -12.54
CA THR A 77 -32.44 4.05 -13.77
C THR A 77 -32.19 2.57 -13.49
N GLY A 78 -31.85 2.18 -12.26
CA GLY A 78 -31.49 0.81 -11.91
C GLY A 78 -30.13 0.34 -12.49
N GLY A 79 -29.44 1.19 -13.26
CA GLY A 79 -28.16 0.84 -13.90
C GLY A 79 -27.09 0.52 -12.86
N GLN A 80 -26.30 -0.53 -13.11
CA GLN A 80 -25.20 -0.95 -12.23
C GLN A 80 -24.13 0.12 -12.12
N VAL A 81 -23.59 0.29 -10.90
CA VAL A 81 -22.51 1.20 -10.56
C VAL A 81 -21.52 0.49 -9.66
N GLU A 82 -20.25 0.70 -9.90
CA GLU A 82 -19.16 0.40 -9.01
C GLU A 82 -18.53 1.72 -8.57
N LEU A 83 -18.42 1.95 -7.25
CA LEU A 83 -17.60 3.02 -6.67
C LEU A 83 -16.44 2.38 -5.91
N LEU A 84 -15.25 2.86 -6.15
CA LEU A 84 -14.07 2.57 -5.33
C LEU A 84 -13.71 3.82 -4.54
N LEU A 85 -13.96 3.81 -3.24
CA LEU A 85 -13.62 4.90 -2.34
C LEU A 85 -12.10 4.99 -2.21
N VAL A 86 -11.55 6.18 -2.41
CA VAL A 86 -10.09 6.40 -2.45
C VAL A 86 -9.61 7.10 -1.21
N ARG A 87 -10.25 8.22 -0.86
CA ARG A 87 -9.86 9.06 0.27
C ARG A 87 -11.09 9.78 0.83
N ARG A 88 -11.18 9.83 2.16
CA ARG A 88 -12.15 10.66 2.85
C ARG A 88 -11.71 12.12 2.77
N LEU A 89 -12.63 13.02 2.45
CA LEU A 89 -12.37 14.45 2.24
C LEU A 89 -12.79 15.32 3.46
N ASP A 90 -13.63 14.77 4.35
CA ASP A 90 -14.05 15.48 5.55
C ASP A 90 -12.97 15.36 6.64
N GLY A 91 -12.47 16.50 7.12
CA GLY A 91 -11.43 16.57 8.15
C GLY A 91 -10.31 17.58 7.86
N GLU A 92 -10.21 18.10 6.65
CA GLU A 92 -9.16 19.08 6.30
C GLU A 92 -9.53 20.56 6.62
N GLY A 93 -10.70 20.80 7.27
CA GLY A 93 -11.23 22.16 7.47
C GLY A 93 -11.61 22.60 8.89
N GLU A 94 -11.50 21.75 9.93
CA GLU A 94 -11.95 22.12 11.30
C GLU A 94 -10.86 22.17 12.38
N ALA A 95 -9.64 22.49 12.01
CA ALA A 95 -8.60 22.85 12.99
C ALA A 95 -8.35 24.34 12.96
N GLY A 96 -9.30 25.16 13.44
CA GLY A 96 -9.08 26.60 13.56
C GLY A 96 -10.36 27.44 13.66
N GLY A 97 -11.10 27.33 14.75
CA GLY A 97 -12.21 28.21 15.04
C GLY A 97 -12.46 28.31 16.54
N THR A 98 -11.75 29.25 17.17
CA THR A 98 -11.97 29.66 18.56
C THR A 98 -13.35 30.30 18.78
N GLY A 99 -14.08 29.81 19.78
CA GLY A 99 -14.95 30.56 20.69
C GLY A 99 -15.93 31.58 20.09
N GLY A 100 -17.22 31.23 20.07
CA GLY A 100 -18.32 32.18 19.92
C GLY A 100 -19.54 31.67 20.68
N THR A 101 -19.88 32.37 21.73
CA THR A 101 -20.97 32.14 22.69
C THR A 101 -22.36 32.33 22.08
N GLY A 102 -23.28 31.42 22.41
CA GLY A 102 -24.70 31.75 22.72
C GLY A 102 -25.65 31.90 21.53
N GLY A 103 -26.49 30.91 21.32
CA GLY A 103 -27.72 31.02 20.52
C GLY A 103 -28.60 29.82 20.82
N THR A 104 -29.66 30.08 21.59
CA THR A 104 -30.73 29.11 21.96
C THR A 104 -31.65 28.83 20.77
N GLY A 105 -31.93 27.54 20.54
CA GLY A 105 -33.22 27.09 20.01
C GLY A 105 -33.29 26.90 18.51
N GLU A 106 -33.24 25.64 18.12
CA GLU A 106 -34.28 24.96 17.32
C GLU A 106 -33.78 23.53 17.08
N THR A 107 -34.63 22.56 17.44
CA THR A 107 -34.43 21.13 17.17
C THR A 107 -34.42 20.90 15.65
N SER A 108 -33.26 21.05 15.05
CA SER A 108 -33.02 20.64 13.68
C SER A 108 -33.09 19.12 13.62
N THR A 109 -34.07 18.60 12.90
CA THR A 109 -34.16 17.22 12.39
C THR A 109 -32.76 16.67 12.14
N SER A 110 -32.43 15.57 12.82
CA SER A 110 -31.17 14.85 12.73
C SER A 110 -30.71 14.71 11.25
N ALA A 111 -29.85 15.60 10.81
CA ALA A 111 -29.21 15.43 9.51
C ALA A 111 -28.41 14.15 9.61
N LEU A 112 -28.77 13.14 8.80
CA LEU A 112 -28.04 11.87 8.71
C LEU A 112 -26.55 12.20 8.54
N ALA A 113 -25.72 11.66 9.42
CA ALA A 113 -24.29 11.84 9.32
C ALA A 113 -23.84 11.41 7.92
N ALA A 114 -23.24 12.33 7.19
CA ALA A 114 -22.76 12.08 5.82
C ALA A 114 -21.27 12.37 5.76
N GLU A 115 -20.56 11.62 4.93
CA GLU A 115 -19.14 11.80 4.69
C GLU A 115 -18.89 12.12 3.23
N ARG A 116 -17.88 12.95 2.96
CA ARG A 116 -17.40 13.24 1.61
C ARG A 116 -16.18 12.39 1.31
N TRP A 117 -16.20 11.78 0.12
CA TRP A 117 -15.14 10.90 -0.34
C TRP A 117 -14.72 11.22 -1.77
N SER A 118 -13.43 11.09 -2.06
CA SER A 118 -12.93 10.93 -3.41
C SER A 118 -13.10 9.48 -3.83
N ALA A 119 -13.62 9.22 -5.03
CA ALA A 119 -13.91 7.87 -5.50
C ALA A 119 -13.66 7.70 -6.99
N LEU A 120 -13.26 6.50 -7.42
CA LEU A 120 -13.37 6.10 -8.82
C LEU A 120 -14.76 5.50 -9.06
N GLY A 121 -15.40 5.96 -10.13
CA GLY A 121 -16.74 5.50 -10.51
C GLY A 121 -16.71 4.75 -11.85
N ARG A 122 -17.30 3.57 -11.88
CA ARG A 122 -17.52 2.78 -13.10
C ARG A 122 -19.01 2.48 -13.28
N ALA A 123 -19.54 2.79 -14.46
CA ALA A 123 -20.92 2.50 -14.84
C ALA A 123 -21.04 2.44 -16.35
N SER A 124 -22.10 1.80 -16.88
CA SER A 124 -22.36 1.71 -18.32
C SER A 124 -22.61 3.08 -18.99
N LYS A 125 -23.15 4.04 -18.23
CA LYS A 125 -23.30 5.44 -18.64
C LYS A 125 -22.60 6.33 -17.62
N PRO A 126 -21.99 7.45 -18.05
CA PRO A 126 -21.25 8.36 -17.18
C PRO A 126 -22.05 8.74 -15.92
N LEU A 127 -21.34 8.79 -14.79
CA LEU A 127 -21.85 9.33 -13.54
C LEU A 127 -21.74 10.86 -13.61
N ARG A 128 -22.87 11.55 -13.48
CA ARG A 128 -22.96 13.01 -13.51
C ARG A 128 -23.24 13.54 -12.11
N PRO A 129 -22.90 14.79 -11.81
CA PRO A 129 -23.35 15.45 -10.59
C PRO A 129 -24.86 15.32 -10.38
N GLY A 130 -25.29 15.09 -9.14
CA GLY A 130 -26.67 14.80 -8.76
C GLY A 130 -27.11 13.34 -8.96
N ALA A 131 -26.25 12.46 -9.47
CA ALA A 131 -26.58 11.04 -9.58
C ALA A 131 -26.61 10.38 -8.18
N GLU A 132 -27.75 9.86 -7.80
CA GLU A 132 -27.93 9.07 -6.56
C GLU A 132 -27.71 7.58 -6.84
N ILE A 133 -27.01 6.92 -5.92
CA ILE A 133 -26.63 5.50 -5.98
C ILE A 133 -27.01 4.85 -4.66
N THR A 134 -27.59 3.67 -4.72
CA THR A 134 -27.87 2.84 -3.54
C THR A 134 -27.05 1.59 -3.56
N PHE A 135 -26.55 1.16 -2.39
CA PHE A 135 -25.72 -0.02 -2.20
C PHE A 135 -26.40 -1.00 -1.24
N GLY A 136 -26.28 -2.28 -1.57
CA GLY A 136 -27.01 -3.35 -0.90
C GLY A 136 -28.48 -3.41 -1.32
N GLU A 137 -29.11 -4.57 -1.14
CA GLU A 137 -30.54 -4.77 -1.46
C GLU A 137 -31.46 -3.99 -0.52
N ASP A 138 -31.00 -3.75 0.70
CA ASP A 138 -31.70 -3.01 1.76
C ASP A 138 -31.47 -1.49 1.70
N GLY A 139 -30.65 -1.01 0.76
CA GLY A 139 -30.31 0.41 0.67
C GLY A 139 -29.61 0.98 1.92
N ALA A 140 -28.91 0.12 2.68
CA ALA A 140 -28.25 0.50 3.92
C ALA A 140 -27.18 1.59 3.76
N LEU A 141 -26.66 1.75 2.55
CA LEU A 141 -25.68 2.79 2.19
C LEU A 141 -26.13 3.47 0.89
N ALA A 142 -26.00 4.78 0.82
CA ALA A 142 -26.32 5.58 -0.34
C ALA A 142 -25.19 6.58 -0.63
N ALA A 143 -25.08 6.99 -1.89
CA ALA A 143 -24.16 8.04 -2.30
C ALA A 143 -24.81 8.97 -3.33
N GLU A 144 -24.33 10.22 -3.34
CA GLU A 144 -24.61 11.21 -4.37
C GLU A 144 -23.29 11.69 -4.97
N VAL A 145 -23.22 11.75 -6.29
CA VAL A 145 -22.09 12.34 -7.00
C VAL A 145 -22.22 13.86 -6.90
N LEU A 146 -21.28 14.53 -6.23
CA LEU A 146 -21.26 15.97 -6.07
C LEU A 146 -20.61 16.66 -7.28
N ARG A 147 -19.44 16.16 -7.68
CA ARG A 147 -18.68 16.68 -8.83
C ARG A 147 -17.73 15.61 -9.39
N LYS A 148 -17.23 15.88 -10.58
CA LYS A 148 -16.15 15.11 -11.21
C LYS A 148 -14.92 16.00 -11.31
N GLY A 149 -13.78 15.53 -10.79
CA GLY A 149 -12.49 16.21 -10.90
C GLY A 149 -11.84 16.03 -12.27
N ASP A 150 -10.81 16.86 -12.54
CA ASP A 150 -10.03 16.81 -13.78
C ASP A 150 -9.14 15.56 -13.85
N ASP A 151 -8.80 14.98 -12.71
CA ASP A 151 -8.09 13.71 -12.57
C ASP A 151 -8.96 12.47 -12.83
N GLY A 152 -10.24 12.68 -13.14
CA GLY A 152 -11.23 11.62 -13.38
C GLY A 152 -11.86 11.06 -12.12
N LEU A 153 -11.44 11.48 -10.93
CA LEU A 153 -12.05 11.10 -9.66
C LEU A 153 -13.39 11.81 -9.49
N LEU A 154 -14.29 11.13 -8.81
CA LEU A 154 -15.56 11.69 -8.39
C LEU A 154 -15.44 12.16 -6.93
N GLU A 155 -16.03 13.29 -6.61
CA GLU A 155 -16.35 13.63 -5.24
C GLU A 155 -17.79 13.15 -4.98
N VAL A 156 -17.95 12.32 -3.95
CA VAL A 156 -19.22 11.74 -3.58
C VAL A 156 -19.55 12.04 -2.12
N ARG A 157 -20.82 12.29 -1.84
CA ARG A 157 -21.38 12.32 -0.50
C ARG A 157 -21.97 10.95 -0.20
N ILE A 158 -21.60 10.33 0.90
CA ILE A 158 -22.04 9.01 1.33
C ILE A 158 -22.79 9.16 2.65
N TRP A 159 -23.92 8.46 2.80
CA TRP A 159 -24.68 8.41 4.04
C TRP A 159 -25.35 7.05 4.21
N SER A 160 -25.73 6.74 5.45
CA SER A 160 -26.55 5.58 5.75
C SER A 160 -28.01 6.03 5.98
N PRO A 161 -28.95 5.65 5.11
CA PRO A 161 -30.36 5.97 5.31
C PRO A 161 -30.95 5.38 6.61
N ALA A 162 -30.39 4.27 7.10
CA ALA A 162 -30.80 3.63 8.35
C ALA A 162 -30.13 4.22 9.60
N GLY A 163 -29.28 5.26 9.46
CA GLY A 163 -28.57 5.87 10.57
C GLY A 163 -27.40 5.05 11.15
N MET A 164 -26.99 3.98 10.47
CA MET A 164 -25.78 3.21 10.84
C MET A 164 -24.53 4.08 10.65
N PRO A 165 -23.50 3.97 11.50
CA PRO A 165 -22.22 4.61 11.25
C PRO A 165 -21.68 4.22 9.87
N ILE A 166 -21.21 5.21 9.09
CA ILE A 166 -20.79 4.99 7.68
C ILE A 166 -19.65 3.95 7.59
N ALA A 167 -18.72 4.00 8.52
CA ALA A 167 -17.63 3.02 8.57
C ALA A 167 -18.15 1.57 8.73
N GLU A 168 -19.17 1.36 9.57
CA GLU A 168 -19.80 0.06 9.75
C GLU A 168 -20.58 -0.37 8.50
N ALA A 169 -21.29 0.57 7.86
CA ALA A 169 -22.02 0.32 6.62
C ALA A 169 -21.07 -0.07 5.49
N ILE A 170 -19.92 0.60 5.37
CA ILE A 170 -18.85 0.25 4.41
C ILE A 170 -18.27 -1.13 4.74
N GLU A 171 -17.96 -1.41 6.02
CA GLU A 171 -17.43 -2.72 6.42
C GLU A 171 -18.43 -3.85 6.12
N ALA A 172 -19.71 -3.62 6.31
CA ALA A 172 -20.76 -4.63 6.09
C ALA A 172 -21.07 -4.88 4.60
N ARG A 173 -21.03 -3.84 3.76
CA ARG A 173 -21.50 -3.88 2.36
C ARG A 173 -20.40 -3.76 1.32
N GLY A 174 -19.22 -3.33 1.72
CA GLY A 174 -18.08 -3.18 0.83
C GLY A 174 -17.41 -4.49 0.48
N HIS A 175 -16.77 -4.49 -0.65
CA HIS A 175 -15.93 -5.55 -1.19
C HIS A 175 -14.46 -5.19 -1.07
N VAL A 176 -13.60 -6.20 -0.93
CA VAL A 176 -12.15 -6.00 -0.93
C VAL A 176 -11.73 -5.44 -2.29
N PRO A 177 -11.02 -4.30 -2.34
CA PRO A 177 -10.57 -3.71 -3.60
C PRO A 177 -9.38 -4.48 -4.16
N LEU A 178 -9.62 -5.68 -4.64
CA LEU A 178 -8.57 -6.49 -5.25
C LEU A 178 -8.00 -5.79 -6.49
N PRO A 179 -6.69 -5.87 -6.72
CA PRO A 179 -6.07 -5.32 -7.92
C PRO A 179 -6.68 -5.87 -9.21
N PRO A 180 -6.88 -5.04 -10.24
CA PRO A 180 -7.56 -5.45 -11.49
C PRO A 180 -6.91 -6.64 -12.22
N TYR A 181 -5.59 -6.79 -12.11
CA TYR A 181 -4.86 -7.87 -12.78
C TYR A 181 -5.21 -9.27 -12.23
N LEU A 182 -5.82 -9.38 -11.04
CA LEU A 182 -6.28 -10.67 -10.51
C LEU A 182 -7.42 -11.26 -11.32
N GLY A 183 -8.14 -10.44 -12.11
CA GLY A 183 -9.16 -10.87 -13.07
C GLY A 183 -10.37 -11.59 -12.46
N ARG A 184 -10.56 -11.50 -11.14
CA ARG A 184 -11.66 -12.15 -10.42
C ARG A 184 -12.34 -11.22 -9.42
N ALA A 185 -13.55 -11.56 -9.02
CA ALA A 185 -14.21 -10.95 -7.88
C ALA A 185 -13.53 -11.36 -6.56
N ASP A 186 -13.74 -10.55 -5.53
CA ASP A 186 -13.31 -10.91 -4.18
C ASP A 186 -14.16 -12.05 -3.61
N GLU A 187 -13.53 -12.88 -2.82
CA GLU A 187 -14.13 -14.00 -2.09
C GLU A 187 -14.09 -13.71 -0.58
N ALA A 188 -14.88 -14.41 0.22
CA ALA A 188 -14.89 -14.23 1.67
C ALA A 188 -13.50 -14.36 2.32
N ALA A 189 -12.67 -15.25 1.77
CA ALA A 189 -11.29 -15.44 2.24
C ALA A 189 -10.40 -14.21 2.00
N ASP A 190 -10.67 -13.40 0.97
CA ASP A 190 -9.85 -12.22 0.66
C ASP A 190 -9.90 -11.16 1.76
N ARG A 191 -11.02 -11.05 2.50
CA ARG A 191 -11.10 -10.13 3.66
C ARG A 191 -9.98 -10.37 4.68
N ALA A 192 -9.64 -11.63 4.93
CA ALA A 192 -8.56 -11.99 5.84
C ALA A 192 -7.21 -12.08 5.12
N ARG A 193 -7.18 -12.58 3.88
CA ARG A 193 -5.93 -12.85 3.15
C ARG A 193 -5.30 -11.62 2.54
N TYR A 194 -6.10 -10.61 2.15
CA TYR A 194 -5.62 -9.31 1.65
C TYR A 194 -5.39 -8.28 2.75
N GLN A 195 -5.11 -8.77 3.98
CA GLN A 195 -4.70 -7.98 5.15
C GLN A 195 -3.44 -8.58 5.76
N THR A 196 -2.53 -7.73 6.24
CA THR A 196 -1.40 -8.19 7.05
C THR A 196 -1.86 -8.57 8.46
N VAL A 197 -1.10 -9.42 9.15
CA VAL A 197 -1.41 -9.80 10.55
C VAL A 197 -1.21 -8.65 11.54
N PHE A 198 -0.56 -7.58 11.10
CA PHE A 198 -0.33 -6.35 11.89
C PHE A 198 -1.13 -5.14 11.37
N ALA A 199 -2.09 -5.33 10.47
CA ALA A 199 -2.96 -4.26 9.96
C ALA A 199 -3.77 -3.65 11.10
N ARG A 200 -3.62 -2.33 11.31
CA ARG A 200 -4.22 -1.62 12.44
C ARG A 200 -4.94 -0.35 12.03
N VAL A 201 -4.29 0.51 11.23
CA VAL A 201 -4.79 1.85 10.90
C VAL A 201 -5.60 1.81 9.61
N PRO A 202 -6.94 1.97 9.64
CA PRO A 202 -7.78 1.91 8.44
C PRO A 202 -7.53 3.11 7.52
N GLY A 203 -7.61 2.91 6.20
CA GLY A 203 -7.48 4.02 5.24
C GLY A 203 -6.89 3.65 3.87
N ALA A 204 -6.33 2.45 3.71
CA ALA A 204 -5.78 2.02 2.43
C ALA A 204 -6.82 1.39 1.50
N VAL A 205 -6.62 1.57 0.20
CA VAL A 205 -7.35 0.84 -0.87
C VAL A 205 -6.55 -0.34 -1.40
N ALA A 206 -5.30 -0.49 -1.00
CA ALA A 206 -4.47 -1.64 -1.35
C ALA A 206 -3.63 -2.09 -0.16
N ALA A 207 -3.41 -3.41 -0.02
CA ALA A 207 -2.57 -3.96 1.02
C ALA A 207 -1.08 -3.69 0.77
N PRO A 208 -0.26 -3.51 1.84
CA PRO A 208 1.19 -3.55 1.73
C PRO A 208 1.64 -5.00 1.52
N THR A 209 1.61 -5.44 0.25
CA THR A 209 1.57 -6.87 -0.14
C THR A 209 2.77 -7.69 0.31
N ALA A 210 3.97 -7.09 0.45
CA ALA A 210 5.12 -7.78 1.03
C ALA A 210 4.87 -8.22 2.48
N GLY A 211 4.08 -7.44 3.24
CA GLY A 211 3.68 -7.78 4.61
C GLY A 211 2.73 -8.98 4.70
N LEU A 212 2.05 -9.35 3.61
CA LEU A 212 1.15 -10.52 3.58
C LEU A 212 1.89 -11.84 3.80
N HIS A 213 3.18 -11.87 3.54
CA HIS A 213 4.05 -13.03 3.74
C HIS A 213 4.38 -13.30 5.21
N LEU A 214 4.28 -12.29 6.08
CA LEU A 214 4.60 -12.45 7.48
C LEU A 214 3.43 -13.13 8.21
N SER A 215 3.67 -14.32 8.75
CA SER A 215 2.77 -15.00 9.66
C SER A 215 3.11 -14.68 11.12
N GLU A 216 2.16 -14.81 12.03
CA GLU A 216 2.42 -14.61 13.49
C GLU A 216 3.53 -15.52 13.99
N ARG A 217 3.56 -16.78 13.52
CA ARG A 217 4.63 -17.74 13.87
C ARG A 217 6.00 -17.29 13.37
N LEU A 218 6.09 -16.74 12.15
CA LEU A 218 7.35 -16.23 11.62
C LEU A 218 7.82 -14.99 12.38
N ILE A 219 6.90 -14.08 12.73
CA ILE A 219 7.19 -12.90 13.56
C ILE A 219 7.69 -13.33 14.95
N ALA A 220 7.11 -14.36 15.55
CA ALA A 220 7.56 -14.89 16.83
C ALA A 220 9.02 -15.39 16.74
N ARG A 221 9.35 -16.20 15.72
CA ARG A 221 10.71 -16.69 15.51
C ARG A 221 11.73 -15.58 15.24
N LEU A 222 11.34 -14.57 14.43
CA LEU A 222 12.19 -13.39 14.21
C LEU A 222 12.54 -12.69 15.53
N ARG A 223 11.55 -12.53 16.43
CA ARG A 223 11.75 -11.96 17.77
C ARG A 223 12.61 -12.85 18.67
N GLU A 224 12.38 -14.16 18.68
CA GLU A 224 13.19 -15.14 19.43
C GLU A 224 14.67 -15.09 19.00
N ARG A 225 14.95 -14.78 17.73
CA ARG A 225 16.30 -14.58 17.22
C ARG A 225 16.84 -13.15 17.45
N GLY A 226 16.11 -12.33 18.19
CA GLY A 226 16.52 -11.00 18.61
C GLY A 226 16.20 -9.88 17.62
N ALA A 227 15.44 -10.11 16.56
CA ALA A 227 14.95 -9.04 15.71
C ALA A 227 13.88 -8.21 16.43
N GLU A 228 13.95 -6.90 16.29
CA GLU A 228 12.93 -5.97 16.78
C GLU A 228 11.97 -5.59 15.66
N MET A 229 10.76 -5.19 16.00
CA MET A 229 9.77 -4.73 15.01
C MET A 229 9.14 -3.42 15.43
N THR A 230 8.97 -2.54 14.44
CA THR A 230 8.18 -1.31 14.57
C THR A 230 7.31 -1.12 13.33
N ALA A 231 6.32 -0.23 13.43
CA ALA A 231 5.41 0.04 12.34
C ALA A 231 5.41 1.52 11.95
N VAL A 232 5.25 1.75 10.67
CA VAL A 232 4.87 3.02 10.07
C VAL A 232 3.53 2.83 9.37
N THR A 233 2.80 3.91 9.12
CA THR A 233 1.57 3.87 8.31
C THR A 233 1.83 4.59 6.99
N LEU A 234 1.49 3.98 5.88
CA LEU A 234 1.32 4.64 4.59
C LEU A 234 0.07 4.07 3.94
N HIS A 235 -0.91 4.92 3.70
CA HIS A 235 -2.14 4.51 3.04
C HIS A 235 -1.91 4.42 1.54
N VAL A 236 -1.88 3.18 1.06
CA VAL A 236 -1.62 2.87 -0.36
C VAL A 236 -2.80 3.30 -1.19
N GLY A 237 -2.55 4.21 -2.13
CA GLY A 237 -3.54 4.70 -3.08
C GLY A 237 -3.58 3.90 -4.39
N LEU A 238 -4.43 4.36 -5.30
CA LEU A 238 -4.66 3.73 -6.62
C LEU A 238 -3.44 3.76 -7.53
N GLY A 239 -2.56 4.74 -7.37
CA GLY A 239 -1.38 4.93 -8.22
C GLY A 239 -0.43 3.74 -8.22
N THR A 240 -0.44 2.92 -7.17
CA THR A 240 0.39 1.72 -7.07
C THR A 240 0.07 0.67 -8.16
N PHE A 241 -1.15 0.67 -8.69
CA PHE A 241 -1.60 -0.27 -9.72
C PHE A 241 -1.66 0.35 -11.13
N GLN A 242 -1.36 1.63 -11.24
CA GLN A 242 -1.36 2.31 -12.54
C GLN A 242 0.00 2.14 -13.22
N PRO A 243 0.02 1.74 -14.50
CA PRO A 243 1.27 1.70 -15.25
C PRO A 243 1.80 3.12 -15.48
N ILE A 244 3.12 3.24 -15.59
CA ILE A 244 3.75 4.50 -15.98
C ILE A 244 3.33 4.84 -17.42
N THR A 245 2.70 6.01 -17.60
CA THR A 245 2.28 6.52 -18.91
C THR A 245 3.32 7.44 -19.53
N ALA A 246 4.08 8.18 -18.70
CA ALA A 246 5.15 9.06 -19.17
C ALA A 246 6.30 8.28 -19.82
N GLU A 247 6.97 8.86 -20.78
CA GLU A 247 8.18 8.28 -21.41
C GLU A 247 9.39 8.38 -20.47
N ASP A 248 9.48 9.47 -19.73
CA ASP A 248 10.48 9.66 -18.67
C ASP A 248 9.80 9.68 -17.29
N LEU A 249 10.41 8.96 -16.35
CA LEU A 249 9.90 8.87 -14.98
C LEU A 249 9.90 10.22 -14.25
N ASP A 250 10.79 11.13 -14.62
CA ASP A 250 10.83 12.47 -14.02
C ASP A 250 9.55 13.28 -14.33
N GLU A 251 8.84 12.92 -15.39
CA GLU A 251 7.57 13.51 -15.80
C GLU A 251 6.35 12.74 -15.25
N HIS A 252 6.57 11.59 -14.59
CA HIS A 252 5.47 10.77 -14.11
C HIS A 252 4.78 11.41 -12.89
N PRO A 253 3.46 11.71 -12.97
CA PRO A 253 2.74 12.31 -11.87
C PRO A 253 2.51 11.29 -10.75
N MET A 254 3.30 11.39 -9.68
CA MET A 254 3.07 10.57 -8.49
C MET A 254 1.85 11.07 -7.73
N HIS A 255 0.93 10.17 -7.43
CA HIS A 255 -0.18 10.46 -6.52
C HIS A 255 0.34 10.67 -5.09
N ALA A 256 -0.26 11.64 -4.39
CA ALA A 256 0.03 11.84 -2.98
C ALA A 256 -0.55 10.69 -2.16
N GLU A 257 0.27 10.15 -1.27
CA GLU A 257 -0.14 9.13 -0.30
C GLU A 257 0.17 9.64 1.10
N SER A 258 -0.83 9.55 1.99
CA SER A 258 -0.63 9.97 3.38
C SER A 258 0.19 8.95 4.15
N TYR A 259 1.14 9.45 4.97
CA TYR A 259 1.96 8.61 5.81
C TYR A 259 2.09 9.14 7.23
N VAL A 260 2.40 8.25 8.14
CA VAL A 260 2.72 8.56 9.54
C VAL A 260 3.94 7.73 9.96
N VAL A 261 4.96 8.40 10.48
CA VAL A 261 6.05 7.78 11.23
C VAL A 261 5.86 8.17 12.69
N PRO A 262 5.41 7.24 13.56
CA PRO A 262 5.13 7.57 14.96
C PRO A 262 6.43 7.74 15.77
N PRO A 263 6.39 8.43 16.94
CA PRO A 263 7.56 8.58 17.82
C PRO A 263 8.20 7.24 18.22
N ALA A 264 7.41 6.19 18.36
CA ALA A 264 7.92 4.85 18.66
C ALA A 264 8.82 4.30 17.53
N ALA A 265 8.50 4.58 16.25
CA ALA A 265 9.33 4.17 15.13
C ALA A 265 10.63 5.00 15.06
N GLU A 266 10.56 6.31 15.32
CA GLU A 266 11.75 7.16 15.43
C GLU A 266 12.70 6.64 16.50
N ALA A 267 12.20 6.36 17.71
CA ALA A 267 12.99 5.84 18.82
C ALA A 267 13.60 4.46 18.51
N ALA A 268 12.82 3.56 17.89
CA ALA A 268 13.31 2.23 17.53
C ALA A 268 14.43 2.29 16.48
N ILE A 269 14.31 3.18 15.48
CA ILE A 269 15.34 3.39 14.46
C ILE A 269 16.60 4.00 15.09
N ALA A 270 16.47 4.97 15.99
CA ALA A 270 17.60 5.56 16.72
C ALA A 270 18.34 4.47 17.51
N ALA A 271 17.63 3.68 18.29
CA ALA A 271 18.21 2.57 19.06
C ALA A 271 18.87 1.50 18.17
N ALA A 272 18.29 1.17 17.01
CA ALA A 272 18.91 0.25 16.06
C ALA A 272 20.23 0.83 15.52
N ARG A 273 20.27 2.13 15.20
CA ARG A 273 21.50 2.81 14.75
C ARG A 273 22.60 2.83 15.81
N GLU A 274 22.25 3.10 17.07
CA GLU A 274 23.19 3.06 18.20
C GLU A 274 23.84 1.66 18.38
N ARG A 275 23.08 0.60 18.09
CA ARG A 275 23.58 -0.78 18.13
C ARG A 275 24.31 -1.20 16.84
N GLY A 276 24.35 -0.36 15.81
CA GLY A 276 24.86 -0.72 14.49
C GLY A 276 24.00 -1.75 13.74
N ALA A 277 22.74 -1.93 14.15
CA ALA A 277 21.82 -2.90 13.59
C ALA A 277 21.18 -2.38 12.30
N PRO A 278 20.93 -3.25 11.28
CA PRO A 278 20.32 -2.83 10.03
C PRO A 278 18.81 -2.58 10.21
N VAL A 279 18.31 -1.59 9.44
CA VAL A 279 16.89 -1.31 9.27
C VAL A 279 16.38 -2.06 8.03
N VAL A 280 15.52 -3.04 8.24
CA VAL A 280 14.92 -3.89 7.21
C VAL A 280 13.50 -3.43 6.93
N ALA A 281 13.27 -2.83 5.77
CA ALA A 281 11.91 -2.44 5.36
C ALA A 281 11.17 -3.63 4.74
N VAL A 282 9.92 -3.84 5.16
CA VAL A 282 9.01 -4.83 4.55
C VAL A 282 8.01 -4.09 3.65
N GLY A 283 8.25 -4.17 2.37
CA GLY A 283 7.49 -3.52 1.31
C GLY A 283 8.01 -2.14 0.92
N THR A 284 7.78 -1.80 -0.33
CA THR A 284 8.13 -0.50 -0.92
C THR A 284 7.41 0.67 -0.25
N THR A 285 6.25 0.42 0.36
CA THR A 285 5.48 1.43 1.11
C THR A 285 6.17 1.81 2.43
N ALA A 286 6.75 0.83 3.15
CA ALA A 286 7.57 1.11 4.33
C ALA A 286 8.83 1.90 3.95
N VAL A 287 9.48 1.55 2.83
CA VAL A 287 10.61 2.33 2.28
C VAL A 287 10.20 3.78 2.04
N ARG A 288 9.10 4.01 1.32
CA ARG A 288 8.67 5.36 0.97
C ARG A 288 8.31 6.21 2.20
N ALA A 289 7.66 5.61 3.20
CA ALA A 289 7.37 6.31 4.46
C ALA A 289 8.67 6.70 5.20
N LEU A 290 9.61 5.76 5.35
CA LEU A 290 10.88 6.00 6.03
C LEU A 290 11.74 7.04 5.32
N GLU A 291 11.89 6.92 4.01
CA GLU A 291 12.72 7.83 3.22
C GLU A 291 12.09 9.25 3.12
N SER A 292 10.75 9.36 3.18
CA SER A 292 10.05 10.65 3.26
C SER A 292 10.25 11.34 4.61
N ALA A 293 10.38 10.57 5.68
CA ALA A 293 10.61 11.06 7.04
C ALA A 293 12.09 11.12 7.43
N ALA A 294 13.02 10.82 6.51
CA ALA A 294 14.45 10.80 6.80
C ALA A 294 14.94 12.15 7.37
N ASP A 295 15.67 12.10 8.48
CA ASP A 295 16.22 13.30 9.11
C ASP A 295 17.42 13.83 8.31
N PRO A 296 17.34 15.01 7.70
CA PRO A 296 18.43 15.56 6.93
C PRO A 296 19.68 15.89 7.76
N ALA A 297 19.52 16.11 9.06
CA ALA A 297 20.60 16.45 9.98
C ALA A 297 21.29 15.21 10.59
N ARG A 298 20.62 14.05 10.60
CA ARG A 298 21.13 12.82 11.19
C ARG A 298 21.00 11.65 10.20
N PRO A 299 22.04 11.35 9.40
CA PRO A 299 22.01 10.22 8.48
C PRO A 299 21.63 8.91 9.17
N GLY A 300 20.76 8.14 8.54
CA GLY A 300 20.25 6.88 9.10
C GLY A 300 19.05 6.99 10.02
N HIS A 301 18.64 8.20 10.39
CA HIS A 301 17.51 8.44 11.30
C HIS A 301 16.29 8.98 10.55
N VAL A 302 15.15 8.91 11.22
CA VAL A 302 13.89 9.53 10.79
C VAL A 302 13.43 10.55 11.83
N ARG A 303 12.48 11.41 11.45
CA ARG A 303 11.71 12.24 12.38
C ARG A 303 10.28 11.70 12.46
N ALA A 304 9.76 11.63 13.68
CA ALA A 304 8.33 11.38 13.85
C ALA A 304 7.55 12.48 13.13
N SER A 305 6.73 12.08 12.19
CA SER A 305 6.01 13.01 11.30
C SER A 305 4.76 12.36 10.71
N ALA A 306 3.82 13.20 10.33
CA ALA A 306 2.67 12.85 9.51
C ALA A 306 2.58 13.82 8.34
N GLY A 307 2.17 13.34 7.17
CA GLY A 307 2.07 14.17 5.99
C GLY A 307 1.69 13.37 4.74
N GLU A 308 1.87 14.00 3.61
CA GLU A 308 1.72 13.36 2.29
C GLU A 308 3.08 13.19 1.61
N THR A 309 3.25 12.09 0.88
CA THR A 309 4.44 11.84 0.09
C THR A 309 4.10 11.59 -1.38
N ARG A 310 4.86 12.24 -2.25
CA ARG A 310 4.90 11.97 -3.71
C ARG A 310 6.27 11.45 -4.12
N LEU A 311 7.01 10.90 -3.16
CA LEU A 311 8.39 10.45 -3.38
C LEU A 311 8.42 9.35 -4.45
N LEU A 312 9.00 9.65 -5.59
CA LEU A 312 9.39 8.71 -6.63
C LEU A 312 10.85 8.31 -6.39
N ILE A 313 11.08 7.03 -6.12
CA ILE A 313 12.42 6.48 -5.97
C ILE A 313 12.79 5.77 -7.27
N GLN A 314 13.86 6.22 -7.91
CA GLN A 314 14.40 5.68 -9.15
C GLN A 314 15.93 5.65 -9.12
N PRO A 315 16.62 4.96 -10.03
CA PRO A 315 18.08 4.93 -10.09
C PRO A 315 18.71 6.31 -10.00
N GLY A 316 19.69 6.43 -9.10
CA GLY A 316 20.29 7.71 -8.67
C GLY A 316 19.80 8.22 -7.32
N TYR A 317 18.71 7.68 -6.79
CA TYR A 317 18.26 7.97 -5.44
C TYR A 317 19.23 7.41 -4.40
N ARG A 318 19.56 8.21 -3.38
CA ARG A 318 20.42 7.78 -2.26
C ARG A 318 19.56 7.46 -1.05
N PHE A 319 19.44 6.18 -0.72
CA PHE A 319 18.75 5.73 0.47
C PHE A 319 19.45 6.24 1.73
N ARG A 320 18.66 6.76 2.67
CA ARG A 320 19.15 7.40 3.89
C ARG A 320 18.89 6.55 5.12
N VAL A 321 17.83 5.74 5.11
CA VAL A 321 17.34 5.02 6.29
C VAL A 321 17.36 3.51 6.09
N VAL A 322 17.01 3.01 4.91
CA VAL A 322 16.77 1.58 4.67
C VAL A 322 18.05 0.86 4.28
N ASP A 323 18.43 -0.18 5.03
CA ASP A 323 19.62 -1.02 4.75
C ASP A 323 19.30 -2.27 3.96
N ALA A 324 18.12 -2.88 4.21
CA ALA A 324 17.64 -4.07 3.52
C ALA A 324 16.14 -3.95 3.20
N LEU A 325 15.72 -4.61 2.13
CA LEU A 325 14.35 -4.55 1.62
C LEU A 325 13.82 -5.95 1.35
N MET A 326 12.73 -6.32 2.04
CA MET A 326 11.88 -7.45 1.65
C MET A 326 10.74 -6.93 0.79
N THR A 327 10.54 -7.46 -0.42
CA THR A 327 9.48 -7.02 -1.32
C THR A 327 9.02 -8.15 -2.24
N ASN A 328 7.85 -7.96 -2.90
CA ASN A 328 7.40 -8.84 -3.97
C ASN A 328 8.16 -8.57 -5.27
N PHE A 329 7.97 -9.44 -6.27
CA PHE A 329 8.35 -9.16 -7.65
C PHE A 329 7.36 -8.19 -8.29
N HIS A 330 7.86 -7.14 -8.93
CA HIS A 330 7.07 -6.06 -9.50
C HIS A 330 6.90 -6.19 -11.01
N LEU A 331 5.77 -5.69 -11.52
CA LEU A 331 5.49 -5.69 -12.96
C LEU A 331 6.48 -4.82 -13.76
N PRO A 332 6.71 -5.15 -15.03
CA PRO A 332 7.45 -4.28 -15.93
C PRO A 332 6.79 -2.89 -16.01
N ARG A 333 7.59 -1.89 -16.30
CA ARG A 333 7.18 -0.48 -16.46
C ARG A 333 6.43 0.10 -15.25
N SER A 334 6.81 -0.31 -14.03
CA SER A 334 6.22 0.19 -12.78
C SER A 334 7.19 1.03 -11.96
N THR A 335 6.66 1.99 -11.20
CA THR A 335 7.44 2.80 -10.24
C THR A 335 8.06 1.95 -9.15
N LEU A 336 7.45 0.80 -8.80
CA LEU A 336 7.97 -0.14 -7.82
C LEU A 336 9.20 -0.87 -8.35
N LEU A 337 9.24 -1.21 -9.65
CA LEU A 337 10.43 -1.76 -10.28
C LEU A 337 11.57 -0.73 -10.31
N ALA A 338 11.26 0.54 -10.56
CA ALA A 338 12.23 1.63 -10.50
C ALA A 338 12.87 1.74 -9.10
N LEU A 339 12.06 1.58 -8.03
CA LEU A 339 12.54 1.59 -6.65
C LEU A 339 13.53 0.47 -6.37
N VAL A 340 13.24 -0.78 -6.77
CA VAL A 340 14.17 -1.90 -6.54
C VAL A 340 15.44 -1.76 -7.39
N PHE A 341 15.34 -1.16 -8.58
CA PHE A 341 16.53 -0.81 -9.38
C PHE A 341 17.38 0.28 -8.72
N ALA A 342 16.73 1.26 -8.08
CA ALA A 342 17.44 2.25 -7.29
C ALA A 342 18.14 1.63 -6.08
N PHE A 343 17.53 0.60 -5.46
CA PHE A 343 18.03 -0.02 -4.23
C PHE A 343 19.21 -0.96 -4.46
N ALA A 344 19.24 -1.68 -5.58
CA ALA A 344 20.25 -2.73 -5.81
C ALA A 344 20.97 -2.67 -7.17
N GLY A 345 20.69 -1.63 -7.95
CA GLY A 345 21.22 -1.51 -9.31
C GLY A 345 20.41 -2.28 -10.35
N ARG A 346 20.23 -1.66 -11.52
CA ARG A 346 19.40 -2.23 -12.61
C ARG A 346 19.93 -3.59 -13.08
N GLU A 347 21.22 -3.72 -13.31
CA GLU A 347 21.84 -4.94 -13.86
C GLU A 347 21.61 -6.15 -12.93
N ARG A 348 21.88 -5.97 -11.63
CA ARG A 348 21.66 -7.00 -10.60
C ARG A 348 20.20 -7.40 -10.52
N MET A 349 19.29 -6.44 -10.51
CA MET A 349 17.87 -6.74 -10.42
C MET A 349 17.34 -7.41 -11.67
N MET A 350 17.76 -7.00 -12.86
CA MET A 350 17.38 -7.68 -14.10
C MET A 350 17.88 -9.12 -14.15
N ALA A 351 19.08 -9.40 -13.63
CA ALA A 351 19.60 -10.75 -13.51
C ALA A 351 18.78 -11.58 -12.50
N ALA A 352 18.44 -11.01 -11.34
CA ALA A 352 17.57 -11.65 -10.33
C ALA A 352 16.18 -11.96 -10.88
N TYR A 353 15.57 -11.04 -11.65
CA TYR A 353 14.27 -11.25 -12.28
C TYR A 353 14.31 -12.35 -13.33
N ARG A 354 15.37 -12.41 -14.17
CA ARG A 354 15.55 -13.53 -15.11
C ARG A 354 15.66 -14.89 -14.38
N ALA A 355 16.49 -14.96 -13.35
CA ALA A 355 16.62 -16.17 -12.53
C ALA A 355 15.28 -16.58 -11.87
N ALA A 356 14.49 -15.61 -11.42
CA ALA A 356 13.17 -15.85 -10.86
C ALA A 356 12.18 -16.40 -11.91
N ILE A 357 12.19 -15.85 -13.14
CA ILE A 357 11.34 -16.32 -14.26
C ILE A 357 11.74 -17.74 -14.66
N GLU A 358 13.03 -17.99 -14.85
CA GLU A 358 13.57 -19.32 -15.19
C GLU A 358 13.21 -20.39 -14.14
N ALA A 359 13.27 -19.99 -12.85
CA ALA A 359 12.89 -20.85 -11.74
C ALA A 359 11.36 -20.84 -11.48
N ARG A 360 10.56 -20.18 -12.35
CA ARG A 360 9.10 -20.10 -12.28
C ARG A 360 8.60 -19.56 -10.93
N TYR A 361 9.19 -18.49 -10.43
CA TYR A 361 8.64 -17.75 -9.31
C TYR A 361 7.31 -17.11 -9.70
N ARG A 362 6.44 -16.94 -8.71
CA ARG A 362 5.18 -16.23 -8.88
C ARG A 362 5.38 -14.74 -8.64
N PHE A 363 4.73 -13.94 -9.45
CA PHE A 363 4.92 -12.50 -9.48
C PHE A 363 3.75 -11.74 -8.87
N TYR A 364 4.00 -10.54 -8.46
CA TYR A 364 3.09 -9.51 -8.01
C TYR A 364 2.53 -9.76 -6.60
N SER A 365 1.31 -9.20 -6.27
CA SER A 365 0.82 -9.06 -4.87
C SER A 365 0.69 -10.37 -4.10
N TYR A 366 0.27 -11.44 -4.75
CA TYR A 366 0.12 -12.78 -4.17
C TYR A 366 1.26 -13.73 -4.58
N GLY A 367 2.26 -13.18 -5.24
CA GLY A 367 3.42 -13.93 -5.71
C GLY A 367 4.39 -14.29 -4.60
N ASP A 368 5.61 -14.57 -5.03
CA ASP A 368 6.76 -14.86 -4.16
C ASP A 368 7.45 -13.55 -3.73
N ALA A 369 8.45 -13.64 -2.87
CA ALA A 369 9.16 -12.51 -2.33
C ALA A 369 10.64 -12.54 -2.67
N MET A 370 11.30 -11.39 -2.53
CA MET A 370 12.75 -11.25 -2.51
C MET A 370 13.20 -10.52 -1.26
N LEU A 371 14.38 -10.85 -0.75
CA LEU A 371 15.10 -10.11 0.28
C LEU A 371 16.38 -9.56 -0.35
N ILE A 372 16.47 -8.24 -0.43
CA ILE A 372 17.62 -7.51 -0.96
C ILE A 372 18.39 -6.95 0.23
N TYR A 373 19.65 -7.36 0.38
CA TYR A 373 20.47 -7.03 1.55
C TYR A 373 21.94 -6.84 1.17
N GLY A 374 22.80 -6.66 2.17
CA GLY A 374 24.21 -6.40 1.97
C GLY A 374 24.49 -4.95 1.56
N ARG A 375 25.75 -4.62 1.37
CA ARG A 375 26.21 -3.32 0.87
C ARG A 375 26.95 -3.54 -0.44
N GLU A 376 26.80 -2.63 -1.37
CA GLU A 376 27.68 -2.60 -2.54
C GLU A 376 29.13 -2.47 -2.06
N GLN A 377 30.00 -3.33 -2.58
CA GLN A 377 31.44 -3.14 -2.40
C GLN A 377 31.84 -1.88 -3.17
N PRO A 378 32.65 -0.98 -2.57
CA PRO A 378 33.08 0.25 -3.20
C PRO A 378 33.92 0.00 -4.47
#